data_0e375b0120d99579b79b7627e28a39a3
#
_entry.id   0e375b0120d99579b79b7627e28a39a3
#
_cell.length_a   1.000
_cell.length_b   1.000
_cell.length_c   1.000
_cell.angle_alpha   90.00
_cell.angle_beta   90.00
_cell.angle_gamma   90.00
#
_symmetry.space_group_name_H-M   'P 1'
#
loop_
_entity.id
_entity.type
_entity.pdbx_description
1 polymer ?
#
loop_
_entity_poly.entity_id
_entity_poly.type
_entity_poly.pdbx_seq_one_letter_code
_entity_poly.pdbx_strand_id
1 'polypeptide(L)'
;YSAENVPFRPKKFLKISLDGYKEGDFTMIMGFPGSTERYLTSFGMAEVVNESNPAQVDVFKAVTDVMKSESDKDEAVRIQLAADYAQLMNGLKLYKTQVDGMRRMDAVGIKEAQEKEFMKWAKTQGKSTEEKYQAMFNNFENAYKNLSTVNTEFYYKIYSVVLLPTGSFALDFSEVESLFGDEALQGAERTAVIDGIKESADGMWESYNYETEVKKMVALLNLMHTKLPEAKQPQVIKDILA
;
A
#
# COMPACT_ATOMS: atom_id res chain seq x y z
N TYR A 1 -17.08 6.63 -22.34
CA TYR A 1 -17.93 7.69 -22.90
C TYR A 1 -18.80 7.09 -24.01
N SER A 2 -20.13 7.28 -23.91
CA SER A 2 -21.08 6.87 -24.97
C SER A 2 -21.74 8.13 -25.56
N ALA A 3 -22.04 8.12 -26.85
CA ALA A 3 -22.79 9.20 -27.49
C ALA A 3 -24.22 9.35 -26.93
N GLU A 4 -24.72 8.31 -26.26
CA GLU A 4 -26.04 8.26 -25.63
C GLU A 4 -26.04 8.75 -24.18
N ASN A 5 -24.86 9.09 -23.61
CA ASN A 5 -24.77 9.58 -22.25
C ASN A 5 -25.54 10.89 -22.09
N VAL A 6 -26.38 10.93 -21.08
CA VAL A 6 -27.09 12.13 -20.65
C VAL A 6 -26.62 12.57 -19.27
N PRO A 7 -26.62 13.86 -18.96
CA PRO A 7 -26.24 14.33 -17.62
C PRO A 7 -27.14 13.73 -16.55
N PHE A 8 -26.52 13.15 -15.51
CA PHE A 8 -27.27 12.65 -14.35
C PHE A 8 -27.92 13.82 -13.61
N ARG A 9 -29.24 13.73 -13.40
CA ARG A 9 -30.03 14.71 -12.67
C ARG A 9 -30.57 14.08 -11.39
N PRO A 10 -29.85 14.21 -10.24
CA PRO A 10 -30.32 13.67 -8.98
C PRO A 10 -31.60 14.36 -8.50
N LYS A 11 -32.49 13.62 -7.85
CA LYS A 11 -33.72 14.17 -7.24
C LYS A 11 -33.40 15.19 -6.14
N LYS A 12 -32.30 14.99 -5.43
CA LYS A 12 -31.75 15.88 -4.40
C LYS A 12 -30.23 15.88 -4.47
N PHE A 13 -29.62 16.98 -4.11
CA PHE A 13 -28.18 17.12 -3.95
C PHE A 13 -27.89 17.97 -2.71
N LEU A 14 -26.72 17.78 -2.13
CA LEU A 14 -26.25 18.60 -1.03
C LEU A 14 -25.79 19.95 -1.58
N LYS A 15 -26.24 21.04 -0.92
CA LYS A 15 -25.77 22.37 -1.27
C LYS A 15 -24.36 22.57 -0.73
N ILE A 16 -23.51 23.16 -1.55
CA ILE A 16 -22.19 23.62 -1.12
C ILE A 16 -22.36 25.00 -0.49
N SER A 17 -21.98 25.11 0.81
CA SER A 17 -21.90 26.41 1.47
C SER A 17 -20.49 26.97 1.32
N LEU A 18 -20.38 28.25 1.02
CA LEU A 18 -19.14 29.02 0.98
C LEU A 18 -18.97 29.92 2.21
N ASP A 19 -19.87 29.82 3.19
CA ASP A 19 -19.86 30.67 4.40
C ASP A 19 -18.67 30.33 5.34
N GLY A 20 -17.98 29.22 5.08
CA GLY A 20 -16.89 28.74 5.90
C GLY A 20 -17.35 28.10 7.21
N TYR A 21 -16.42 27.92 8.13
CA TYR A 21 -16.66 27.41 9.47
C TYR A 21 -15.73 28.09 10.47
N LYS A 22 -16.08 28.05 11.74
CA LYS A 22 -15.30 28.61 12.85
C LYS A 22 -14.95 27.52 13.85
N GLU A 23 -13.95 27.78 14.69
CA GLU A 23 -13.63 26.91 15.81
C GLU A 23 -14.86 26.78 16.74
N GLY A 24 -15.23 25.54 17.06
CA GLY A 24 -16.41 25.21 17.86
C GLY A 24 -17.68 24.94 17.06
N ASP A 25 -17.70 25.16 15.75
CA ASP A 25 -18.83 24.78 14.91
C ASP A 25 -18.97 23.25 14.83
N PHE A 26 -20.22 22.79 14.77
CA PHE A 26 -20.50 21.38 14.55
C PHE A 26 -20.09 20.97 13.13
N THR A 27 -19.23 19.95 13.03
CA THR A 27 -18.85 19.35 11.75
C THR A 27 -19.08 17.85 11.80
N MET A 28 -19.42 17.25 10.66
CA MET A 28 -19.69 15.82 10.54
C MET A 28 -19.21 15.29 9.19
N ILE A 29 -18.59 14.12 9.21
CA ILE A 29 -18.28 13.34 8.02
C ILE A 29 -19.24 12.14 7.98
N MET A 30 -19.91 11.93 6.84
CA MET A 30 -20.74 10.75 6.61
C MET A 30 -19.93 9.72 5.85
N GLY A 31 -19.60 8.62 6.51
CA GLY A 31 -18.82 7.53 5.93
C GLY A 31 -18.13 6.70 7.00
N PHE A 32 -17.67 5.51 6.60
CA PHE A 32 -16.88 4.63 7.46
C PHE A 32 -15.39 4.75 7.11
N PRO A 33 -14.49 4.73 8.12
CA PRO A 33 -13.06 4.54 7.82
C PRO A 33 -12.85 3.16 7.20
N GLY A 34 -11.90 3.05 6.26
CA GLY A 34 -11.58 1.78 5.61
C GLY A 34 -10.99 0.78 6.60
N SER A 35 -10.03 1.22 7.40
CA SER A 35 -9.41 0.43 8.46
C SER A 35 -8.91 1.34 9.59
N THR A 36 -8.79 0.77 10.78
CA THR A 36 -8.15 1.42 11.93
C THR A 36 -7.29 0.41 12.68
N GLU A 37 -6.11 0.83 13.13
CA GLU A 37 -5.15 0.00 13.86
C GLU A 37 -4.99 0.48 15.30
N ARG A 38 -6.12 0.70 15.96
CA ARG A 38 -6.18 1.28 17.30
C ARG A 38 -5.42 0.47 18.37
N TYR A 39 -5.35 -0.85 18.19
CA TYR A 39 -4.88 -1.77 19.22
C TYR A 39 -3.47 -2.32 18.98
N LEU A 40 -2.69 -1.70 18.09
CA LEU A 40 -1.27 -2.05 17.95
C LEU A 40 -0.53 -1.88 19.26
N THR A 41 0.41 -2.80 19.54
CA THR A 41 1.41 -2.66 20.59
C THR A 41 2.45 -1.59 20.21
N SER A 42 3.30 -1.18 21.17
CA SER A 42 4.44 -0.31 20.90
C SER A 42 5.35 -0.88 19.80
N PHE A 43 5.58 -2.19 19.79
CA PHE A 43 6.36 -2.90 18.77
C PHE A 43 5.72 -2.78 17.38
N GLY A 44 4.41 -3.02 17.26
CA GLY A 44 3.69 -2.86 16.00
C GLY A 44 3.65 -1.41 15.54
N MET A 45 3.49 -0.46 16.45
CA MET A 45 3.54 0.95 16.12
C MET A 45 4.93 1.37 15.65
N ALA A 46 6.00 0.87 16.27
CA ALA A 46 7.38 1.13 15.86
C ALA A 46 7.67 0.56 14.46
N GLU A 47 7.18 -0.63 14.16
CA GLU A 47 7.29 -1.23 12.83
C GLU A 47 6.61 -0.37 11.76
N VAL A 48 5.35 0.04 11.97
CA VAL A 48 4.60 0.90 11.04
C VAL A 48 5.31 2.23 10.80
N VAL A 49 5.83 2.88 11.86
CA VAL A 49 6.43 4.21 11.77
C VAL A 49 7.84 4.19 11.19
N ASN A 50 8.61 3.12 11.41
CA ASN A 50 10.03 3.09 11.09
C ASN A 50 10.38 2.18 9.91
N GLU A 51 9.51 1.23 9.56
CA GLU A 51 9.81 0.20 8.56
C GLU A 51 8.79 0.21 7.40
N SER A 52 7.56 -0.25 7.64
CA SER A 52 6.59 -0.49 6.57
C SER A 52 6.12 0.79 5.87
N ASN A 53 5.66 1.79 6.63
CA ASN A 53 5.16 3.02 6.00
C ASN A 53 6.29 3.83 5.31
N PRO A 54 7.50 4.00 5.86
CA PRO A 54 8.59 4.62 5.12
C PRO A 54 8.93 3.93 3.80
N ALA A 55 8.96 2.59 3.77
CA ALA A 55 9.19 1.84 2.54
C ALA A 55 8.08 2.09 1.50
N GLN A 56 6.81 2.09 1.94
CA GLN A 56 5.68 2.41 1.09
C GLN A 56 5.75 3.86 0.57
N VAL A 57 6.10 4.83 1.40
CA VAL A 57 6.30 6.23 0.98
C VAL A 57 7.36 6.33 -0.12
N ASP A 58 8.50 5.66 0.05
CA ASP A 58 9.57 5.68 -0.93
C ASP A 58 9.10 5.12 -2.30
N VAL A 59 8.43 3.97 -2.29
CA VAL A 59 7.98 3.31 -3.53
C VAL A 59 6.87 4.10 -4.22
N PHE A 60 5.84 4.53 -3.48
CA PHE A 60 4.74 5.33 -4.05
C PHE A 60 5.26 6.66 -4.59
N LYS A 61 6.19 7.29 -3.88
CA LYS A 61 6.82 8.54 -4.34
C LYS A 61 7.61 8.33 -5.63
N ALA A 62 8.41 7.28 -5.73
CA ALA A 62 9.18 6.99 -6.94
C ALA A 62 8.28 6.87 -8.17
N VAL A 63 7.15 6.17 -8.05
CA VAL A 63 6.20 5.99 -9.15
C VAL A 63 5.45 7.29 -9.47
N THR A 64 4.93 7.98 -8.45
CA THR A 64 4.14 9.19 -8.66
C THR A 64 4.97 10.36 -9.18
N ASP A 65 6.25 10.47 -8.83
CA ASP A 65 7.16 11.47 -9.39
C ASP A 65 7.35 11.26 -10.90
N VAL A 66 7.51 10.02 -11.35
CA VAL A 66 7.59 9.69 -12.78
C VAL A 66 6.28 10.02 -13.48
N MET A 67 5.15 9.55 -12.96
CA MET A 67 3.83 9.81 -13.56
C MET A 67 3.56 11.32 -13.67
N LYS A 68 3.90 12.09 -12.65
CA LYS A 68 3.76 13.55 -12.69
C LYS A 68 4.66 14.17 -13.74
N SER A 69 5.92 13.76 -13.81
CA SER A 69 6.87 14.28 -14.80
C SER A 69 6.42 14.04 -16.24
N GLU A 70 5.84 12.88 -16.54
CA GLU A 70 5.32 12.57 -17.88
C GLU A 70 3.99 13.29 -18.14
N SER A 71 3.12 13.37 -17.15
CA SER A 71 1.85 14.11 -17.25
C SER A 71 2.05 15.62 -17.48
N ASP A 72 3.12 16.20 -16.96
CA ASP A 72 3.44 17.63 -17.17
C ASP A 72 3.93 17.93 -18.59
N LYS A 73 4.35 16.92 -19.36
CA LYS A 73 4.84 17.05 -20.73
C LYS A 73 3.76 16.88 -21.79
N ASP A 74 2.77 16.05 -21.50
CA ASP A 74 1.73 15.65 -22.45
C ASP A 74 0.36 15.54 -21.77
N GLU A 75 -0.63 16.28 -22.30
CA GLU A 75 -2.00 16.28 -21.76
C GLU A 75 -2.71 14.94 -21.96
N ALA A 76 -2.45 14.24 -23.08
CA ALA A 76 -3.05 12.93 -23.31
C ALA A 76 -2.54 11.90 -22.29
N VAL A 77 -1.24 11.92 -22.00
CA VAL A 77 -0.62 11.10 -20.93
C VAL A 77 -1.19 11.47 -19.57
N ARG A 78 -1.39 12.76 -19.29
CA ARG A 78 -2.00 13.23 -18.04
C ARG A 78 -3.41 12.69 -17.85
N ILE A 79 -4.22 12.67 -18.91
CA ILE A 79 -5.58 12.13 -18.86
C ILE A 79 -5.54 10.62 -18.68
N GLN A 80 -4.68 9.92 -19.42
CA GLN A 80 -4.52 8.47 -19.34
C GLN A 80 -4.13 8.00 -17.92
N LEU A 81 -3.20 8.69 -17.29
CA LEU A 81 -2.68 8.31 -15.98
C LEU A 81 -3.46 8.90 -14.78
N ALA A 82 -4.47 9.74 -15.02
CA ALA A 82 -5.09 10.55 -13.97
C ALA A 82 -5.72 9.72 -12.84
N ALA A 83 -6.40 8.63 -13.15
CA ALA A 83 -7.05 7.78 -12.15
C ALA A 83 -6.01 7.07 -11.27
N ASP A 84 -5.03 6.41 -11.87
CA ASP A 84 -3.96 5.69 -11.17
C ASP A 84 -3.11 6.64 -10.33
N TYR A 85 -2.76 7.81 -10.90
CA TYR A 85 -2.03 8.84 -10.17
C TYR A 85 -2.80 9.32 -8.93
N ALA A 86 -4.10 9.58 -9.06
CA ALA A 86 -4.92 10.00 -7.93
C ALA A 86 -4.99 8.94 -6.83
N GLN A 87 -5.12 7.66 -7.20
CA GLN A 87 -5.14 6.55 -6.27
C GLN A 87 -3.80 6.39 -5.54
N LEU A 88 -2.68 6.42 -6.26
CA LEU A 88 -1.34 6.33 -5.68
C LEU A 88 -1.02 7.52 -4.77
N MET A 89 -1.42 8.73 -5.17
CA MET A 89 -1.27 9.94 -4.36
C MET A 89 -2.10 9.89 -3.07
N ASN A 90 -3.26 9.23 -3.08
CA ASN A 90 -4.04 8.99 -1.87
C ASN A 90 -3.26 8.11 -0.88
N GLY A 91 -2.70 7.00 -1.35
CA GLY A 91 -1.83 6.12 -0.55
C GLY A 91 -0.58 6.85 -0.03
N LEU A 92 0.13 7.56 -0.90
CA LEU A 92 1.32 8.32 -0.53
C LEU A 92 1.03 9.35 0.58
N LYS A 93 -0.06 10.11 0.46
CA LYS A 93 -0.48 11.08 1.49
C LYS A 93 -0.79 10.38 2.80
N LEU A 94 -1.50 9.25 2.76
CA LEU A 94 -1.83 8.47 3.95
C LEU A 94 -0.56 8.04 4.69
N TYR A 95 0.30 7.27 4.04
CA TYR A 95 1.50 6.72 4.67
C TYR A 95 2.46 7.81 5.17
N LYS A 96 2.69 8.84 4.35
CA LYS A 96 3.52 9.97 4.74
C LYS A 96 2.96 10.73 5.95
N THR A 97 1.66 11.02 5.95
CA THR A 97 1.01 11.74 7.05
C THR A 97 0.98 10.91 8.33
N GLN A 98 0.79 9.60 8.22
CA GLN A 98 0.89 8.69 9.36
C GLN A 98 2.30 8.73 9.97
N VAL A 99 3.35 8.57 9.17
CA VAL A 99 4.73 8.63 9.67
C VAL A 99 5.02 9.97 10.36
N ASP A 100 4.72 11.09 9.69
CA ASP A 100 5.00 12.43 10.21
C ASP A 100 4.16 12.73 11.48
N GLY A 101 2.89 12.35 11.48
CA GLY A 101 1.96 12.55 12.59
C GLY A 101 2.31 11.70 13.81
N MET A 102 2.55 10.41 13.61
CA MET A 102 2.88 9.48 14.69
C MET A 102 4.23 9.81 15.34
N ARG A 103 5.22 10.23 14.56
CA ARG A 103 6.51 10.71 15.11
C ARG A 103 6.34 11.99 15.91
N ARG A 104 5.54 12.95 15.40
CA ARG A 104 5.28 14.23 16.11
C ARG A 104 4.57 14.03 17.43
N MET A 105 3.67 13.04 17.49
CA MET A 105 2.88 12.72 18.69
C MET A 105 3.61 11.78 19.64
N ASP A 106 4.78 11.28 19.29
CA ASP A 106 5.46 10.20 20.00
C ASP A 106 4.53 8.98 20.23
N ALA A 107 3.88 8.53 19.17
CA ALA A 107 2.88 7.47 19.24
C ALA A 107 3.43 6.15 19.83
N VAL A 108 4.71 5.86 19.58
CA VAL A 108 5.40 4.69 20.16
C VAL A 108 5.54 4.87 21.67
N GLY A 109 6.03 6.00 22.14
CA GLY A 109 6.18 6.29 23.57
C GLY A 109 4.84 6.30 24.32
N ILE A 110 3.77 6.79 23.68
CA ILE A 110 2.40 6.69 24.25
C ILE A 110 1.99 5.23 24.44
N LYS A 111 2.25 4.35 23.48
CA LYS A 111 1.94 2.92 23.58
C LYS A 111 2.79 2.24 24.65
N GLU A 112 4.09 2.52 24.71
CA GLU A 112 4.96 2.01 25.78
C GLU A 112 4.49 2.42 27.18
N ALA A 113 4.02 3.67 27.34
CA ALA A 113 3.47 4.12 28.62
C ALA A 113 2.20 3.35 29.00
N GLN A 114 1.29 3.11 28.04
CA GLN A 114 0.09 2.30 28.26
C GLN A 114 0.44 0.85 28.64
N GLU A 115 1.42 0.24 27.97
CA GLU A 115 1.91 -1.12 28.26
C GLU A 115 2.54 -1.21 29.66
N LYS A 116 3.33 -0.21 30.06
CA LYS A 116 3.89 -0.10 31.41
C LYS A 116 2.79 -0.02 32.49
N GLU A 117 1.74 0.78 32.24
CA GLU A 117 0.59 0.85 33.16
C GLU A 117 -0.16 -0.48 33.23
N PHE A 118 -0.38 -1.13 32.11
CA PHE A 118 -0.98 -2.45 32.04
C PHE A 118 -0.17 -3.49 32.85
N MET A 119 1.15 -3.50 32.71
CA MET A 119 2.01 -4.42 33.47
C MET A 119 2.04 -4.12 34.97
N LYS A 120 1.94 -2.85 35.37
CA LYS A 120 1.75 -2.50 36.80
C LYS A 120 0.46 -3.11 37.33
N TRP A 121 -0.64 -2.99 36.58
CA TRP A 121 -1.90 -3.64 36.95
C TRP A 121 -1.75 -5.16 36.99
N ALA A 122 -1.16 -5.80 35.99
CA ALA A 122 -0.96 -7.25 35.92
C ALA A 122 -0.22 -7.78 37.18
N LYS A 123 0.79 -7.04 37.64
CA LYS A 123 1.53 -7.34 38.88
C LYS A 123 0.63 -7.35 40.11
N THR A 124 -0.36 -6.46 40.20
CA THR A 124 -1.32 -6.44 41.33
C THR A 124 -2.25 -7.65 41.34
N GLN A 125 -2.43 -8.33 40.21
CA GLN A 125 -3.27 -9.52 40.06
C GLN A 125 -2.55 -10.82 40.44
N GLY A 126 -1.27 -10.74 40.83
CA GLY A 126 -0.46 -11.86 41.29
C GLY A 126 0.54 -12.36 40.26
N LYS A 127 1.51 -13.12 40.76
CA LYS A 127 2.69 -13.55 40.01
C LYS A 127 2.37 -14.28 38.68
N SER A 128 1.38 -15.19 38.72
CA SER A 128 0.97 -15.96 37.53
C SER A 128 0.44 -15.06 36.42
N THR A 129 -0.32 -14.01 36.78
CA THR A 129 -0.86 -13.03 35.81
C THR A 129 0.26 -12.16 35.25
N GLU A 130 1.18 -11.69 36.08
CA GLU A 130 2.35 -10.93 35.68
C GLU A 130 3.20 -11.72 34.68
N GLU A 131 3.56 -12.96 34.99
CA GLU A 131 4.36 -13.84 34.13
C GLU A 131 3.68 -14.12 32.79
N LYS A 132 2.37 -14.37 32.78
CA LYS A 132 1.58 -14.58 31.57
C LYS A 132 1.68 -13.40 30.61
N TYR A 133 1.45 -12.19 31.09
CA TYR A 133 1.46 -11.01 30.24
C TYR A 133 2.86 -10.56 29.86
N GLN A 134 3.86 -10.77 30.72
CA GLN A 134 5.26 -10.57 30.36
C GLN A 134 5.67 -11.48 29.20
N ALA A 135 5.30 -12.77 29.26
CA ALA A 135 5.57 -13.71 28.18
C ALA A 135 4.85 -13.29 26.87
N MET A 136 3.63 -12.78 26.97
CA MET A 136 2.90 -12.24 25.81
C MET A 136 3.66 -11.06 25.16
N PHE A 137 4.11 -10.07 25.92
CA PHE A 137 4.88 -8.95 25.38
C PHE A 137 6.20 -9.38 24.77
N ASN A 138 6.91 -10.31 25.41
CA ASN A 138 8.15 -10.88 24.86
C ASN A 138 7.89 -11.59 23.51
N ASN A 139 6.75 -12.28 23.37
CA ASN A 139 6.36 -12.91 22.11
C ASN A 139 6.05 -11.86 21.02
N PHE A 140 5.37 -10.76 21.36
CA PHE A 140 5.16 -9.66 20.41
C PHE A 140 6.47 -9.02 19.99
N GLU A 141 7.36 -8.71 20.93
CA GLU A 141 8.69 -8.15 20.61
C GLU A 141 9.44 -9.02 19.63
N ASN A 142 9.53 -10.34 19.92
CA ASN A 142 10.21 -11.28 19.04
C ASN A 142 9.54 -11.41 17.66
N ALA A 143 8.21 -11.42 17.60
CA ALA A 143 7.47 -11.51 16.36
C ALA A 143 7.71 -10.27 15.48
N TYR A 144 7.61 -9.07 16.02
CA TYR A 144 7.86 -7.84 15.26
C TYR A 144 9.33 -7.66 14.89
N LYS A 145 10.26 -8.09 15.75
CA LYS A 145 11.69 -8.12 15.41
C LYS A 145 11.98 -9.04 14.23
N ASN A 146 11.36 -10.21 14.18
CA ASN A 146 11.49 -11.11 13.04
C ASN A 146 10.81 -10.53 11.78
N LEU A 147 9.62 -9.95 11.92
CA LEU A 147 8.89 -9.31 10.82
C LEU A 147 9.70 -8.16 10.19
N SER A 148 10.33 -7.31 11.00
CA SER A 148 11.16 -6.20 10.54
C SER A 148 12.31 -6.66 9.63
N THR A 149 12.84 -7.86 9.83
CA THR A 149 13.93 -8.40 8.98
C THR A 149 13.53 -8.66 7.53
N VAL A 150 12.23 -8.85 7.27
CA VAL A 150 11.69 -9.20 5.94
C VAL A 150 10.74 -8.17 5.39
N ASN A 151 10.10 -7.37 6.24
CA ASN A 151 8.97 -6.52 5.84
C ASN A 151 9.41 -5.38 4.92
N THR A 152 10.48 -4.69 5.25
CA THR A 152 11.03 -3.60 4.41
C THR A 152 11.41 -4.13 3.02
N GLU A 153 12.09 -5.29 2.96
CA GLU A 153 12.44 -5.96 1.70
C GLU A 153 11.19 -6.34 0.91
N PHE A 154 10.19 -6.91 1.58
CA PHE A 154 8.92 -7.29 0.98
C PHE A 154 8.23 -6.10 0.33
N TYR A 155 8.10 -4.96 1.03
CA TYR A 155 7.44 -3.78 0.48
C TYR A 155 8.16 -3.21 -0.74
N TYR A 156 9.49 -3.13 -0.72
CA TYR A 156 10.23 -2.67 -1.89
C TYR A 156 10.04 -3.61 -3.09
N LYS A 157 10.07 -4.92 -2.88
CA LYS A 157 9.94 -5.91 -3.95
C LYS A 157 8.51 -6.00 -4.49
N ILE A 158 7.53 -6.21 -3.60
CA ILE A 158 6.15 -6.44 -4.03
C ILE A 158 5.55 -5.21 -4.72
N TYR A 159 5.75 -4.01 -4.15
CA TYR A 159 5.23 -2.81 -4.78
C TYR A 159 5.97 -2.46 -6.08
N SER A 160 7.24 -2.84 -6.22
CA SER A 160 7.95 -2.69 -7.50
C SER A 160 7.41 -3.60 -8.60
N VAL A 161 6.60 -4.60 -8.25
CA VAL A 161 5.87 -5.43 -9.22
C VAL A 161 4.45 -4.92 -9.41
N VAL A 162 3.67 -4.81 -8.33
CA VAL A 162 2.23 -4.52 -8.43
C VAL A 162 1.89 -3.09 -8.84
N LEU A 163 2.82 -2.14 -8.73
CA LEU A 163 2.62 -0.76 -9.19
C LEU A 163 2.97 -0.55 -10.67
N LEU A 164 3.45 -1.60 -11.33
CA LEU A 164 3.65 -1.64 -12.77
C LEU A 164 2.48 -2.41 -13.40
N PRO A 165 1.73 -1.86 -14.36
CA PRO A 165 0.68 -2.59 -15.08
C PRO A 165 1.15 -3.95 -15.60
N THR A 166 2.33 -4.01 -16.23
CA THR A 166 2.93 -5.26 -16.72
C THR A 166 3.27 -6.22 -15.59
N GLY A 167 3.76 -5.73 -14.46
CA GLY A 167 4.07 -6.54 -13.27
C GLY A 167 2.80 -7.09 -12.60
N SER A 168 1.77 -6.26 -12.45
CA SER A 168 0.47 -6.69 -11.93
C SER A 168 -0.14 -7.75 -12.84
N PHE A 169 -0.18 -7.51 -14.15
CA PHE A 169 -0.67 -8.48 -15.12
C PHE A 169 0.11 -9.80 -15.09
N ALA A 170 1.44 -9.75 -14.90
CA ALA A 170 2.24 -10.97 -14.81
C ALA A 170 1.87 -11.85 -13.61
N LEU A 171 1.33 -11.28 -12.52
CA LEU A 171 0.86 -12.06 -11.37
C LEU A 171 -0.39 -12.88 -11.70
N ASP A 172 -1.23 -12.41 -12.64
CA ASP A 172 -2.44 -13.12 -13.07
C ASP A 172 -2.09 -14.42 -13.82
N PHE A 173 -0.85 -14.49 -14.37
CA PHE A 173 -0.34 -15.72 -14.97
C PHE A 173 -0.06 -16.84 -13.96
N SER A 174 -0.08 -16.58 -12.66
CA SER A 174 0.01 -17.65 -11.66
C SER A 174 -1.13 -18.66 -11.78
N GLU A 175 -2.29 -18.25 -12.30
CA GLU A 175 -3.42 -19.14 -12.55
C GLU A 175 -3.26 -19.97 -13.83
N VAL A 176 -2.34 -19.58 -14.72
CA VAL A 176 -2.11 -20.29 -15.99
C VAL A 176 -1.65 -21.73 -15.78
N GLU A 177 -0.91 -22.01 -14.68
CA GLU A 177 -0.49 -23.36 -14.33
C GLU A 177 -1.69 -24.32 -14.22
N SER A 178 -2.82 -23.83 -13.73
CA SER A 178 -4.07 -24.61 -13.60
C SER A 178 -4.69 -25.06 -14.94
N LEU A 179 -4.22 -24.47 -16.05
CA LEU A 179 -4.69 -24.80 -17.41
C LEU A 179 -3.94 -25.97 -18.04
N PHE A 180 -2.85 -26.47 -17.41
CA PHE A 180 -1.96 -27.47 -17.97
C PHE A 180 -1.74 -28.62 -16.99
N GLY A 181 -1.24 -29.75 -17.50
CA GLY A 181 -0.95 -30.95 -16.72
C GLY A 181 -2.12 -31.91 -16.58
N ASP A 182 -1.91 -32.98 -15.81
CA ASP A 182 -2.89 -34.08 -15.65
C ASP A 182 -4.14 -33.65 -14.87
N GLU A 183 -4.01 -32.64 -13.99
CA GLU A 183 -5.08 -32.07 -13.18
C GLU A 183 -5.62 -30.75 -13.76
N ALA A 184 -5.36 -30.48 -15.04
CA ALA A 184 -5.77 -29.24 -15.69
C ALA A 184 -7.28 -28.99 -15.64
N LEU A 185 -7.66 -27.75 -15.32
CA LEU A 185 -9.06 -27.32 -15.35
C LEU A 185 -9.72 -27.60 -16.71
N GLN A 186 -10.98 -28.02 -16.69
CA GLN A 186 -11.76 -28.33 -17.88
C GLN A 186 -13.07 -27.54 -17.92
N GLY A 187 -13.70 -27.51 -19.10
CA GLY A 187 -15.04 -26.95 -19.28
C GLY A 187 -15.16 -25.49 -18.84
N ALA A 188 -16.16 -25.19 -18.05
CA ALA A 188 -16.48 -23.83 -17.62
C ALA A 188 -15.40 -23.19 -16.74
N GLU A 189 -14.72 -23.96 -15.89
CA GLU A 189 -13.66 -23.46 -15.02
C GLU A 189 -12.42 -23.01 -15.84
N ARG A 190 -12.04 -23.82 -16.82
CA ARG A 190 -10.97 -23.46 -17.76
C ARG A 190 -11.30 -22.17 -18.53
N THR A 191 -12.54 -22.07 -19.02
CA THR A 191 -12.99 -20.89 -19.76
C THR A 191 -12.95 -19.66 -18.87
N ALA A 192 -13.38 -19.75 -17.61
CA ALA A 192 -13.38 -18.62 -16.67
C ALA A 192 -11.97 -18.08 -16.42
N VAL A 193 -10.97 -18.96 -16.23
CA VAL A 193 -9.57 -18.53 -16.05
C VAL A 193 -9.05 -17.83 -17.31
N ILE A 194 -9.30 -18.38 -18.50
CA ILE A 194 -8.87 -17.77 -19.76
C ILE A 194 -9.53 -16.41 -19.98
N ASP A 195 -10.83 -16.29 -19.71
CA ASP A 195 -11.57 -15.04 -19.89
C ASP A 195 -11.13 -13.99 -18.84
N GLY A 196 -10.84 -14.40 -17.61
CA GLY A 196 -10.25 -13.53 -16.58
C GLY A 196 -8.90 -12.96 -17.01
N ILE A 197 -8.01 -13.77 -17.57
CA ILE A 197 -6.70 -13.31 -18.08
C ILE A 197 -6.87 -12.33 -19.25
N LYS A 198 -7.82 -12.58 -20.16
CA LYS A 198 -8.11 -11.65 -21.26
C LYS A 198 -8.65 -10.31 -20.75
N GLU A 199 -9.60 -10.34 -19.82
CA GLU A 199 -10.16 -9.14 -19.20
C GLU A 199 -9.06 -8.32 -18.49
N SER A 200 -8.16 -8.99 -17.77
CA SER A 200 -7.00 -8.34 -17.14
C SER A 200 -6.06 -7.72 -18.18
N ALA A 201 -5.80 -8.41 -19.29
CA ALA A 201 -4.99 -7.87 -20.40
C ALA A 201 -5.65 -6.62 -21.02
N ASP A 202 -6.94 -6.66 -21.30
CA ASP A 202 -7.67 -5.53 -21.89
C ASP A 202 -7.66 -4.34 -20.92
N GLY A 203 -7.90 -4.56 -19.63
CA GLY A 203 -7.82 -3.52 -18.58
C GLY A 203 -6.42 -2.92 -18.47
N MET A 204 -5.37 -3.73 -18.58
CA MET A 204 -3.99 -3.23 -18.59
C MET A 204 -3.75 -2.28 -19.77
N TRP A 205 -4.20 -2.65 -20.98
CA TRP A 205 -3.96 -1.83 -22.18
C TRP A 205 -4.69 -0.48 -22.19
N GLU A 206 -5.79 -0.33 -21.47
CA GLU A 206 -6.53 0.94 -21.38
C GLU A 206 -5.68 2.07 -20.74
N SER A 207 -4.87 1.76 -19.74
CA SER A 207 -4.03 2.73 -19.03
C SER A 207 -2.53 2.62 -19.36
N TYR A 208 -2.14 1.67 -20.24
CA TYR A 208 -0.75 1.39 -20.54
C TYR A 208 -0.09 2.50 -21.35
N ASN A 209 1.00 3.04 -20.80
CA ASN A 209 1.87 3.97 -21.50
C ASN A 209 3.31 3.47 -21.43
N TYR A 210 3.83 2.98 -22.55
CA TYR A 210 5.14 2.31 -22.63
C TYR A 210 6.28 3.16 -22.05
N GLU A 211 6.37 4.43 -22.45
CA GLU A 211 7.48 5.29 -22.02
C GLU A 211 7.43 5.56 -20.51
N THR A 212 6.23 5.81 -20.00
CA THR A 212 6.03 6.00 -18.55
C THR A 212 6.33 4.72 -17.78
N GLU A 213 5.91 3.56 -18.31
CA GLU A 213 6.15 2.25 -17.68
C GLU A 213 7.65 1.95 -17.55
N VAL A 214 8.42 2.14 -18.62
CA VAL A 214 9.88 1.96 -18.59
C VAL A 214 10.53 2.89 -17.56
N LYS A 215 10.11 4.15 -17.48
CA LYS A 215 10.65 5.11 -16.51
C LYS A 215 10.28 4.75 -15.08
N LYS A 216 9.05 4.27 -14.82
CA LYS A 216 8.64 3.75 -13.50
C LYS A 216 9.50 2.54 -13.12
N MET A 217 9.69 1.59 -14.03
CA MET A 217 10.53 0.42 -13.81
C MET A 217 11.96 0.81 -13.43
N VAL A 218 12.59 1.72 -14.19
CA VAL A 218 13.93 2.23 -13.89
C VAL A 218 13.98 2.89 -12.52
N ALA A 219 13.00 3.73 -12.16
CA ALA A 219 12.93 4.38 -10.86
C ALA A 219 12.83 3.36 -9.72
N LEU A 220 12.02 2.32 -9.88
CA LEU A 220 11.84 1.26 -8.88
C LEU A 220 13.09 0.36 -8.75
N LEU A 221 13.75 0.01 -9.84
CA LEU A 221 15.02 -0.73 -9.81
C LEU A 221 16.12 0.07 -9.10
N ASN A 222 16.25 1.36 -9.41
CA ASN A 222 17.19 2.25 -8.73
C ASN A 222 16.87 2.41 -7.24
N LEU A 223 15.59 2.47 -6.89
CA LEU A 223 15.16 2.52 -5.49
C LEU A 223 15.58 1.25 -4.75
N MET A 224 15.29 0.06 -5.31
CA MET A 224 15.71 -1.22 -4.70
C MET A 224 17.23 -1.33 -4.60
N HIS A 225 17.97 -0.89 -5.63
CA HIS A 225 19.43 -0.88 -5.60
C HIS A 225 19.99 -0.02 -4.46
N THR A 226 19.40 1.15 -4.24
CA THR A 226 19.86 2.10 -3.19
C THR A 226 19.41 1.73 -1.79
N LYS A 227 18.25 1.11 -1.64
CA LYS A 227 17.61 0.88 -0.34
C LYS A 227 17.82 -0.52 0.21
N LEU A 228 18.02 -1.52 -0.64
CA LEU A 228 18.24 -2.90 -0.22
C LEU A 228 19.73 -3.24 -0.16
N PRO A 229 20.16 -3.97 0.90
CA PRO A 229 21.48 -4.56 0.91
C PRO A 229 21.70 -5.43 -0.33
N GLU A 230 22.91 -5.48 -0.86
CA GLU A 230 23.25 -6.23 -2.09
C GLU A 230 22.76 -7.69 -2.06
N ALA A 231 22.89 -8.38 -0.92
CA ALA A 231 22.43 -9.76 -0.76
C ALA A 231 20.92 -9.94 -0.91
N LYS A 232 20.13 -8.86 -0.73
CA LYS A 232 18.67 -8.84 -0.80
C LYS A 232 18.13 -8.27 -2.12
N GLN A 233 19.00 -7.72 -2.97
CA GLN A 233 18.60 -7.17 -4.27
C GLN A 233 18.17 -8.29 -5.22
N PRO A 234 17.10 -8.05 -6.04
CA PRO A 234 16.73 -8.97 -7.10
C PRO A 234 17.87 -9.24 -8.08
N GLN A 235 17.93 -10.47 -8.64
CA GLN A 235 18.99 -10.85 -9.55
C GLN A 235 19.06 -9.94 -10.78
N VAL A 236 17.90 -9.48 -11.29
CA VAL A 236 17.84 -8.55 -12.43
C VAL A 236 18.65 -7.26 -12.22
N ILE A 237 18.72 -6.75 -10.99
CA ILE A 237 19.55 -5.55 -10.70
C ILE A 237 21.01 -5.89 -10.85
N LYS A 238 21.45 -7.05 -10.36
CA LYS A 238 22.85 -7.51 -10.46
C LYS A 238 23.24 -7.75 -11.92
N ASP A 239 22.33 -8.31 -12.72
CA ASP A 239 22.57 -8.59 -14.14
C ASP A 239 22.68 -7.30 -14.97
N ILE A 240 21.91 -6.25 -14.61
CA ILE A 240 22.00 -4.94 -15.29
C ILE A 240 23.30 -4.21 -14.96
N LEU A 241 23.85 -4.40 -13.75
CA LEU A 241 25.03 -3.72 -13.26
C LEU A 241 26.33 -4.46 -13.57
N ALA A 242 26.27 -5.73 -14.01
CA ALA A 242 27.40 -6.54 -14.41
C ALA A 242 27.86 -6.23 -15.82
#